data_99cd705e3c1a088c5df6ec4e7b62e389
#
_entry.id   99cd705e3c1a088c5df6ec4e7b62e389
#
_cell.length_a   1.000
_cell.length_b   1.000
_cell.length_c   1.000
_cell.angle_alpha   90.00
_cell.angle_beta   90.00
_cell.angle_gamma   90.00
#
_symmetry.space_group_name_H-M   'P 1'
#
loop_
_entity.id
_entity.type
_entity.pdbx_description
1 polymer ?
#
loop_
_entity_poly.entity_id
_entity_poly.type
_entity_poly.pdbx_seq_one_letter_code
_entity_poly.pdbx_strand_id
1 'polypeptide(L)'
;PSVNGKKLECASCHQPDASGVFMQRVSFERNCRACHSLNFDENNPGLEVPHAGPAQVRAFLRSLPTQYADFAARELKMTRQSENREFVARQMENLRSRSLSGENLERAVFFAGGRIGEATTIAGLGGPGRARFAGCAYCHEVTPKGEAPPLISPAQVPDRWMANARFNHAQHVSMSCLQCH
;
A
#
# COMPACT_ATOMS: atom_id res chain seq x y z
N PRO A 1 -10.95 -10.02 -12.99
CA PRO A 1 -9.55 -9.54 -12.92
C PRO A 1 -8.60 -10.73 -12.77
N SER A 2 -7.39 -10.62 -13.28
CA SER A 2 -6.35 -11.63 -13.16
C SER A 2 -5.05 -11.02 -12.64
N VAL A 3 -4.32 -11.79 -11.83
CA VAL A 3 -3.00 -11.39 -11.30
C VAL A 3 -1.99 -12.44 -11.72
N ASN A 4 -0.92 -12.01 -12.38
CA ASN A 4 0.11 -12.88 -12.92
C ASN A 4 -0.46 -14.04 -13.76
N GLY A 5 -1.50 -13.75 -14.58
CA GLY A 5 -2.18 -14.76 -15.40
C GLY A 5 -3.17 -15.66 -14.67
N LYS A 6 -3.27 -15.57 -13.35
CA LYS A 6 -4.23 -16.31 -12.53
C LYS A 6 -5.52 -15.50 -12.36
N LYS A 7 -6.66 -16.07 -12.73
CA LYS A 7 -7.97 -15.46 -12.48
C LYS A 7 -8.23 -15.39 -10.98
N LEU A 8 -8.65 -14.21 -10.50
CA LEU A 8 -9.08 -14.06 -9.12
C LEU A 8 -10.45 -14.71 -8.93
N GLU A 9 -10.54 -15.59 -7.97
CA GLU A 9 -11.76 -16.25 -7.52
C GLU A 9 -12.16 -15.71 -6.14
N CYS A 10 -13.39 -15.97 -5.71
CA CYS A 10 -13.87 -15.53 -4.40
C CYS A 10 -12.94 -15.99 -3.27
N ALA A 11 -12.47 -17.23 -3.32
CA ALA A 11 -11.53 -17.81 -2.36
C ALA A 11 -10.13 -17.16 -2.36
N SER A 12 -9.79 -16.35 -3.38
CA SER A 12 -8.52 -15.60 -3.38
C SER A 12 -8.49 -14.50 -2.31
N CYS A 13 -9.66 -14.01 -1.91
CA CYS A 13 -9.82 -12.98 -0.88
C CYS A 13 -10.60 -13.49 0.34
N HIS A 14 -11.55 -14.40 0.13
CA HIS A 14 -12.43 -14.90 1.17
C HIS A 14 -12.01 -16.31 1.58
N GLN A 15 -11.33 -16.43 2.71
CA GLN A 15 -10.88 -17.71 3.25
C GLN A 15 -11.49 -17.92 4.64
N PRO A 16 -12.00 -19.14 4.94
CA PRO A 16 -12.42 -19.46 6.29
C PRO A 16 -11.24 -19.36 7.28
N ASP A 17 -11.55 -19.00 8.50
CA ASP A 17 -10.58 -19.11 9.59
C ASP A 17 -10.39 -20.61 10.01
N ALA A 18 -9.53 -20.86 10.97
CA ALA A 18 -9.25 -22.22 11.44
C ALA A 18 -10.46 -22.93 12.03
N SER A 19 -11.48 -22.19 12.49
CA SER A 19 -12.73 -22.75 13.03
C SER A 19 -13.74 -23.12 11.91
N GLY A 20 -13.55 -22.58 10.70
CA GLY A 20 -14.50 -22.70 9.59
C GLY A 20 -15.81 -21.93 9.80
N VAL A 21 -15.94 -21.21 10.90
CA VAL A 21 -17.18 -20.48 11.27
C VAL A 21 -17.16 -19.07 10.70
N PHE A 22 -16.01 -18.43 10.67
CA PHE A 22 -15.86 -17.07 10.19
C PHE A 22 -14.93 -17.00 8.97
N MET A 23 -15.14 -16.00 8.13
CA MET A 23 -14.13 -15.63 7.15
C MET A 23 -13.01 -14.86 7.83
N GLN A 24 -11.78 -15.08 7.40
CA GLN A 24 -10.65 -14.27 7.80
C GLN A 24 -10.89 -12.83 7.37
N ARG A 25 -10.51 -11.88 8.22
CA ARG A 25 -10.63 -10.46 7.89
C ARG A 25 -9.77 -10.14 6.67
N VAL A 26 -10.32 -9.35 5.76
CA VAL A 26 -9.56 -8.77 4.65
C VAL A 26 -8.48 -7.86 5.23
N SER A 27 -7.25 -8.01 4.77
CA SER A 27 -6.13 -7.15 5.14
C SER A 27 -5.34 -6.76 3.91
N PHE A 28 -4.72 -5.59 3.93
CA PHE A 28 -3.88 -5.13 2.84
C PHE A 28 -2.79 -6.15 2.51
N GLU A 29 -2.09 -6.64 3.53
CA GLU A 29 -0.93 -7.52 3.38
C GLU A 29 -1.26 -8.84 2.68
N ARG A 30 -2.41 -9.43 2.99
CA ARG A 30 -2.81 -10.72 2.42
C ARG A 30 -3.55 -10.59 1.10
N ASN A 31 -4.40 -9.59 0.99
CA ASN A 31 -5.42 -9.56 -0.05
C ASN A 31 -5.18 -8.49 -1.12
N CYS A 32 -4.45 -7.42 -0.80
CA CYS A 32 -4.32 -6.26 -1.68
C CYS A 32 -2.88 -6.05 -2.19
N ARG A 33 -1.88 -6.31 -1.34
CA ARG A 33 -0.47 -6.00 -1.61
C ARG A 33 0.09 -6.66 -2.88
N ALA A 34 -0.39 -7.85 -3.22
CA ALA A 34 0.07 -8.55 -4.43
C ALA A 34 -0.21 -7.77 -5.73
N CYS A 35 -1.27 -6.95 -5.73
CA CYS A 35 -1.67 -6.13 -6.88
C CYS A 35 -1.41 -4.64 -6.66
N HIS A 36 -1.58 -4.15 -5.42
CA HIS A 36 -1.46 -2.75 -5.05
C HIS A 36 -0.12 -2.55 -4.32
N SER A 37 0.88 -2.07 -5.04
CA SER A 37 2.17 -1.69 -4.46
C SER A 37 2.05 -0.39 -3.68
N LEU A 38 2.79 -0.28 -2.58
CA LEU A 38 3.03 0.98 -1.87
C LEU A 38 4.36 1.62 -2.28
N ASN A 39 4.87 1.25 -3.43
CA ASN A 39 6.08 1.81 -3.99
C ASN A 39 5.84 3.25 -4.47
N PHE A 40 6.52 4.19 -3.87
CA PHE A 40 6.44 5.62 -4.18
C PHE A 40 7.58 6.10 -5.11
N ASP A 41 8.58 5.27 -5.34
CA ASP A 41 9.75 5.59 -6.18
C ASP A 41 10.01 4.51 -7.23
N GLU A 42 9.73 4.82 -8.49
CA GLU A 42 9.89 3.90 -9.62
C GLU A 42 11.32 3.40 -9.80
N ASN A 43 12.31 4.20 -9.41
CA ASN A 43 13.72 3.83 -9.52
C ASN A 43 14.13 2.80 -8.47
N ASN A 44 13.35 2.67 -7.40
CA ASN A 44 13.62 1.77 -6.27
C ASN A 44 12.36 0.97 -5.91
N PRO A 45 11.92 0.04 -6.76
CA PRO A 45 10.64 -0.65 -6.60
C PRO A 45 10.55 -1.52 -5.34
N GLY A 46 11.67 -1.87 -4.73
CA GLY A 46 11.71 -2.59 -3.47
C GLY A 46 11.53 -1.71 -2.23
N LEU A 47 11.62 -0.37 -2.37
CA LEU A 47 11.39 0.55 -1.27
C LEU A 47 9.94 1.02 -1.28
N GLU A 48 9.14 0.50 -0.36
CA GLU A 48 7.72 0.81 -0.23
C GLU A 48 7.45 1.65 1.03
N VAL A 49 6.43 2.51 0.95
CA VAL A 49 5.87 3.16 2.14
C VAL A 49 5.26 2.08 3.05
N PRO A 50 5.51 2.10 4.37
CA PRO A 50 4.89 1.12 5.25
C PRO A 50 3.37 1.29 5.30
N HIS A 51 2.62 0.19 5.19
CA HIS A 51 1.18 0.19 5.48
C HIS A 51 0.97 0.23 6.99
N ALA A 52 1.04 1.41 7.55
CA ALA A 52 1.06 1.65 9.00
C ALA A 52 0.30 2.94 9.34
N GLY A 53 0.21 3.27 10.62
CA GLY A 53 -0.43 4.51 11.07
C GLY A 53 0.21 5.77 10.47
N PRO A 54 -0.58 6.85 10.31
CA PRO A 54 -0.13 8.06 9.61
C PRO A 54 1.14 8.69 10.20
N ALA A 55 1.32 8.61 11.51
CA ALA A 55 2.55 9.10 12.17
C ALA A 55 3.79 8.31 11.76
N GLN A 56 3.66 6.99 11.60
CA GLN A 56 4.75 6.10 11.17
C GLN A 56 5.10 6.34 9.70
N VAL A 57 4.08 6.50 8.84
CA VAL A 57 4.27 6.87 7.43
C VAL A 57 5.00 8.21 7.32
N ARG A 58 4.58 9.22 8.08
CA ARG A 58 5.26 10.53 8.11
C ARG A 58 6.71 10.42 8.60
N ALA A 59 6.97 9.64 9.63
CA ALA A 59 8.32 9.40 10.12
C ALA A 59 9.20 8.72 9.06
N PHE A 60 8.67 7.73 8.35
CA PHE A 60 9.34 7.10 7.22
C PHE A 60 9.71 8.13 6.14
N LEU A 61 8.77 8.97 5.71
CA LEU A 61 9.01 9.99 4.69
C LEU A 61 10.04 11.04 5.13
N ARG A 62 10.05 11.42 6.40
CA ARG A 62 11.04 12.35 6.96
C ARG A 62 12.43 11.74 7.11
N SER A 63 12.52 10.43 7.20
CA SER A 63 13.80 9.69 7.32
C SER A 63 14.26 9.06 6.00
N LEU A 64 13.75 9.52 4.85
CA LEU A 64 14.07 8.93 3.54
C LEU A 64 15.56 8.74 3.25
N PRO A 65 16.47 9.67 3.59
CA PRO A 65 17.90 9.43 3.40
C PRO A 65 18.38 8.15 4.11
N THR A 66 17.90 7.91 5.32
CA THR A 66 18.21 6.69 6.07
C THR A 66 17.56 5.47 5.43
N GLN A 67 16.30 5.58 4.99
CA GLN A 67 15.59 4.47 4.32
C GLN A 67 16.30 4.06 3.03
N TYR A 68 16.76 5.02 2.22
CA TYR A 68 17.57 4.72 1.04
C TYR A 68 18.92 4.11 1.37
N ALA A 69 19.59 4.58 2.44
CA ALA A 69 20.85 4.01 2.87
C ALA A 69 20.71 2.55 3.31
N ASP A 70 19.68 2.25 4.08
CA ASP A 70 19.35 0.90 4.53
C ASP A 70 18.95 -0.01 3.35
N PHE A 71 18.16 0.51 2.42
CA PHE A 71 17.78 -0.19 1.20
C PHE A 71 19.02 -0.53 0.35
N ALA A 72 19.90 0.44 0.13
CA ALA A 72 21.14 0.23 -0.62
C ALA A 72 22.03 -0.85 0.02
N ALA A 73 22.16 -0.83 1.33
CA ALA A 73 22.96 -1.82 2.05
C ALA A 73 22.35 -3.22 1.99
N ARG A 74 21.03 -3.35 2.23
CA ARG A 74 20.34 -4.64 2.33
C ARG A 74 19.99 -5.26 0.98
N GLU A 75 19.39 -4.48 0.10
CA GLU A 75 18.85 -5.00 -1.17
C GLU A 75 19.87 -4.92 -2.30
N LEU A 76 20.59 -3.79 -2.41
CA LEU A 76 21.58 -3.57 -3.46
C LEU A 76 22.98 -4.05 -3.07
N LYS A 77 23.17 -4.52 -1.82
CA LYS A 77 24.44 -5.04 -1.30
C LYS A 77 25.59 -4.03 -1.38
N MET A 78 25.28 -2.75 -1.29
CA MET A 78 26.28 -1.68 -1.26
C MET A 78 26.98 -1.63 0.09
N THR A 79 28.19 -2.17 0.17
CA THR A 79 28.97 -2.26 1.43
C THR A 79 29.87 -1.06 1.65
N ARG A 80 30.27 -0.36 0.58
CA ARG A 80 31.12 0.83 0.70
C ARG A 80 30.29 2.05 1.07
N GLN A 81 30.72 2.73 2.12
CA GLN A 81 30.03 3.90 2.63
C GLN A 81 29.95 5.06 1.62
N SER A 82 30.99 5.25 0.80
CA SER A 82 31.00 6.27 -0.26
C SER A 82 29.94 5.99 -1.33
N GLU A 83 29.86 4.76 -1.83
CA GLU A 83 28.87 4.35 -2.82
C GLU A 83 27.44 4.51 -2.30
N ASN A 84 27.22 4.13 -1.04
CA ASN A 84 25.93 4.28 -0.40
C ASN A 84 25.53 5.77 -0.28
N ARG A 85 26.45 6.64 0.14
CA ARG A 85 26.19 8.09 0.20
C ARG A 85 25.86 8.70 -1.16
N GLU A 86 26.60 8.33 -2.20
CA GLU A 86 26.35 8.78 -3.57
C GLU A 86 25.00 8.31 -4.08
N PHE A 87 24.65 7.05 -3.79
CA PHE A 87 23.33 6.50 -4.11
C PHE A 87 22.23 7.33 -3.44
N VAL A 88 22.31 7.54 -2.11
CA VAL A 88 21.32 8.32 -1.35
C VAL A 88 21.18 9.74 -1.94
N ALA A 89 22.30 10.42 -2.18
CA ALA A 89 22.28 11.78 -2.73
C ALA A 89 21.58 11.82 -4.10
N ARG A 90 21.85 10.85 -4.97
CA ARG A 90 21.19 10.73 -6.27
C ARG A 90 19.69 10.48 -6.16
N GLN A 91 19.25 9.59 -5.26
CA GLN A 91 17.82 9.34 -5.09
C GLN A 91 17.08 10.57 -4.53
N MET A 92 17.66 11.25 -3.56
CA MET A 92 17.08 12.49 -3.01
C MET A 92 17.00 13.59 -4.08
N GLU A 93 17.98 13.70 -4.96
CA GLU A 93 17.93 14.65 -6.07
C GLU A 93 16.89 14.25 -7.13
N ASN A 94 16.76 12.96 -7.43
CA ASN A 94 15.72 12.46 -8.33
C ASN A 94 14.30 12.77 -7.81
N LEU A 95 14.07 12.65 -6.51
CA LEU A 95 12.79 13.04 -5.92
C LEU A 95 12.58 14.56 -6.00
N ARG A 96 13.61 15.34 -5.71
CA ARG A 96 13.55 16.82 -5.77
C ARG A 96 13.27 17.32 -7.19
N SER A 97 13.93 16.78 -8.19
CA SER A 97 13.72 17.15 -9.60
C SER A 97 12.30 16.89 -10.10
N ARG A 98 11.60 15.93 -9.48
CA ARG A 98 10.18 15.62 -9.74
C ARG A 98 9.22 16.36 -8.82
N SER A 99 9.71 17.33 -8.06
CA SER A 99 8.95 18.05 -7.02
C SER A 99 8.34 17.15 -5.92
N LEU A 100 8.94 15.98 -5.71
CA LEU A 100 8.52 15.01 -4.70
C LEU A 100 9.46 15.10 -3.49
N SER A 101 9.45 16.21 -2.79
CA SER A 101 10.25 16.41 -1.57
C SER A 101 9.45 17.12 -0.48
N GLY A 102 9.79 16.85 0.77
CA GLY A 102 9.16 17.48 1.92
C GLY A 102 7.63 17.33 1.93
N GLU A 103 6.92 18.44 2.06
CA GLU A 103 5.45 18.46 2.11
C GLU A 103 4.79 17.98 0.82
N ASN A 104 5.40 18.21 -0.34
CA ASN A 104 4.86 17.75 -1.62
C ASN A 104 4.85 16.23 -1.70
N LEU A 105 5.91 15.57 -1.22
CA LEU A 105 5.95 14.12 -1.17
C LEU A 105 4.93 13.58 -0.15
N GLU A 106 4.84 14.20 1.01
CA GLU A 106 3.84 13.83 2.02
C GLU A 106 2.42 13.97 1.47
N ARG A 107 2.14 15.08 0.78
CA ARG A 107 0.86 15.31 0.10
C ARG A 107 0.59 14.25 -0.97
N ALA A 108 1.59 13.90 -1.77
CA ALA A 108 1.49 12.87 -2.78
C ALA A 108 1.14 11.51 -2.16
N VAL A 109 1.80 11.13 -1.08
CA VAL A 109 1.59 9.85 -0.43
C VAL A 109 0.22 9.76 0.24
N PHE A 110 -0.21 10.80 0.94
CA PHE A 110 -1.47 10.75 1.68
C PHE A 110 -2.70 11.06 0.84
N PHE A 111 -2.64 12.05 -0.05
CA PHE A 111 -3.84 12.65 -0.65
C PHE A 111 -4.01 12.39 -2.15
N ALA A 112 -3.00 11.82 -2.83
CA ALA A 112 -3.19 11.45 -4.23
C ALA A 112 -4.23 10.34 -4.37
N GLY A 113 -4.98 10.34 -5.47
CA GLY A 113 -5.98 9.31 -5.78
C GLY A 113 -7.30 9.41 -5.03
N GLY A 114 -7.50 10.46 -4.22
CA GLY A 114 -8.79 10.70 -3.56
C GLY A 114 -9.92 10.89 -4.58
N ARG A 115 -11.12 10.42 -4.24
CA ARG A 115 -12.34 10.45 -5.08
C ARG A 115 -12.90 11.84 -5.36
N ILE A 116 -12.33 12.89 -4.82
CA ILE A 116 -12.81 14.25 -4.99
C ILE A 116 -12.22 14.82 -6.29
N GLY A 117 -12.91 14.54 -7.38
CA GLY A 117 -12.95 15.38 -8.58
C GLY A 117 -11.80 15.27 -9.56
N GLU A 118 -10.58 14.98 -9.20
CA GLU A 118 -9.47 14.84 -10.12
C GLU A 118 -8.50 13.77 -9.63
N ALA A 119 -8.39 12.70 -10.39
CA ALA A 119 -7.33 11.71 -10.21
C ALA A 119 -5.99 12.35 -10.59
N THR A 120 -5.41 13.10 -9.70
CA THR A 120 -4.03 13.54 -9.82
C THR A 120 -3.14 12.34 -9.54
N THR A 121 -3.03 11.47 -10.54
CA THR A 121 -1.93 10.51 -10.59
C THR A 121 -0.66 11.33 -10.65
N ILE A 122 0.09 11.37 -9.58
CA ILE A 122 1.40 11.99 -9.61
C ILE A 122 2.25 11.08 -10.48
N ALA A 123 2.64 11.61 -11.65
CA ALA A 123 3.52 10.88 -12.55
C ALA A 123 4.78 10.47 -11.80
N GLY A 124 5.09 9.19 -11.81
CA GLY A 124 6.30 8.66 -11.18
C GLY A 124 6.09 7.95 -9.84
N LEU A 125 4.87 7.80 -9.33
CA LEU A 125 4.60 6.90 -8.22
C LEU A 125 4.19 5.51 -8.73
N GLY A 126 4.87 4.49 -8.27
CA GLY A 126 4.61 3.10 -8.62
C GLY A 126 5.85 2.33 -9.05
N GLY A 127 5.72 1.05 -9.27
CA GLY A 127 6.78 0.14 -9.72
C GLY A 127 6.37 -0.66 -10.95
N PRO A 128 7.32 -1.23 -11.68
CA PRO A 128 7.05 -2.01 -12.89
C PRO A 128 6.21 -3.25 -12.55
N GLY A 129 5.21 -3.53 -13.38
CA GLY A 129 4.37 -4.74 -13.30
C GLY A 129 3.28 -4.74 -12.22
N ARG A 130 3.13 -3.65 -11.45
CA ARG A 130 2.07 -3.47 -10.46
C ARG A 130 1.26 -2.22 -10.74
N ALA A 131 0.04 -2.15 -10.19
CA ALA A 131 -0.71 -0.91 -10.20
C ALA A 131 0.12 0.21 -9.54
N ARG A 132 0.13 1.39 -10.15
CA ARG A 132 0.85 2.54 -9.60
C ARG A 132 0.31 2.87 -8.20
N PHE A 133 1.20 3.26 -7.30
CA PHE A 133 0.80 3.77 -6.01
C PHE A 133 0.00 5.06 -6.20
N ALA A 134 -1.26 4.99 -5.84
CA ALA A 134 -2.21 6.08 -6.04
C ALA A 134 -2.41 6.96 -4.79
N GLY A 135 -1.64 6.72 -3.73
CA GLY A 135 -1.77 7.40 -2.43
C GLY A 135 -2.76 6.69 -1.48
N CYS A 136 -2.71 7.08 -0.22
CA CYS A 136 -3.59 6.51 0.81
C CYS A 136 -5.07 6.80 0.53
N ALA A 137 -5.36 7.99 -0.02
CA ALA A 137 -6.72 8.43 -0.32
C ALA A 137 -7.41 7.60 -1.42
N TYR A 138 -6.69 6.72 -2.10
CA TYR A 138 -7.28 5.79 -3.06
C TYR A 138 -8.20 4.75 -2.39
N CYS A 139 -7.79 4.29 -1.20
CA CYS A 139 -8.53 3.27 -0.44
C CYS A 139 -9.18 3.80 0.84
N HIS A 140 -8.68 4.92 1.36
CA HIS A 140 -9.07 5.49 2.64
C HIS A 140 -9.65 6.90 2.47
N GLU A 141 -10.52 7.28 3.37
CA GLU A 141 -10.82 8.70 3.56
C GLU A 141 -9.69 9.32 4.37
N VAL A 142 -9.04 10.35 3.82
CA VAL A 142 -7.91 11.04 4.40
C VAL A 142 -8.27 12.49 4.67
N THR A 143 -8.31 12.88 5.94
CA THR A 143 -8.69 14.23 6.36
C THR A 143 -7.45 14.97 6.88
N PRO A 144 -7.11 16.15 6.33
CA PRO A 144 -6.03 16.97 6.84
C PRO A 144 -6.26 17.39 8.29
N LYS A 145 -5.18 17.44 9.09
CA LYS A 145 -5.22 17.86 10.49
C LYS A 145 -4.14 18.90 10.81
N GLY A 146 -4.13 20.01 10.08
CA GLY A 146 -3.11 21.06 10.24
C GLY A 146 -1.70 20.50 10.12
N GLU A 147 -0.83 20.81 11.07
CA GLU A 147 0.56 20.31 11.11
C GLU A 147 0.67 18.85 11.60
N ALA A 148 -0.37 18.32 12.24
CA ALA A 148 -0.38 16.93 12.70
C ALA A 148 -0.50 15.96 11.51
N PRO A 149 -0.13 14.67 11.68
CA PRO A 149 -0.41 13.65 10.69
C PRO A 149 -1.90 13.63 10.35
N PRO A 150 -2.30 13.36 9.10
CA PRO A 150 -3.71 13.34 8.72
C PRO A 150 -4.46 12.23 9.47
N LEU A 151 -5.78 12.39 9.58
CA LEU A 151 -6.65 11.31 10.00
C LEU A 151 -6.92 10.40 8.81
N ILE A 152 -6.78 9.10 9.02
CA ILE A 152 -7.07 8.08 8.01
C ILE A 152 -8.16 7.17 8.58
N SER A 153 -9.30 7.16 7.93
CA SER A 153 -10.39 6.24 8.26
C SER A 153 -10.07 4.82 7.78
N PRO A 154 -10.68 3.78 8.36
CA PRO A 154 -10.63 2.43 7.81
C PRO A 154 -10.98 2.44 6.32
N ALA A 155 -10.39 1.51 5.54
CA ALA A 155 -10.72 1.38 4.13
C ALA A 155 -12.22 1.10 3.96
N GLN A 156 -12.80 1.64 2.87
CA GLN A 156 -14.23 1.44 2.57
C GLN A 156 -14.54 0.01 2.07
N VAL A 157 -13.57 -0.88 2.17
CA VAL A 157 -13.76 -2.31 1.90
C VAL A 157 -14.17 -2.98 3.21
N PRO A 158 -15.39 -3.51 3.32
CA PRO A 158 -15.81 -4.19 4.53
C PRO A 158 -14.89 -5.37 4.83
N ASP A 159 -14.29 -5.39 6.00
CA ASP A 159 -13.48 -6.51 6.46
C ASP A 159 -14.33 -7.69 6.92
N ARG A 160 -15.60 -7.44 7.20
CA ARG A 160 -16.66 -8.41 7.53
C ARG A 160 -17.99 -8.00 6.93
N TRP A 161 -18.62 -8.91 6.22
CA TRP A 161 -19.96 -8.67 5.64
C TRP A 161 -21.09 -8.76 6.66
N MET A 162 -20.96 -9.67 7.63
CA MET A 162 -21.94 -9.89 8.69
C MET A 162 -21.23 -9.96 10.04
N ALA A 163 -21.06 -8.83 10.69
CA ALA A 163 -20.29 -8.73 11.93
C ALA A 163 -20.83 -9.64 13.07
N ASN A 164 -22.14 -9.91 13.09
CA ASN A 164 -22.81 -10.64 14.15
C ASN A 164 -23.38 -12.01 13.72
N ALA A 165 -23.27 -12.37 12.44
CA ALA A 165 -23.75 -13.65 11.96
C ALA A 165 -22.66 -14.72 12.05
N ARG A 166 -23.01 -15.88 12.61
CA ARG A 166 -22.17 -17.08 12.59
C ARG A 166 -22.66 -17.98 11.47
N PHE A 167 -21.81 -18.19 10.47
CA PHE A 167 -22.07 -19.10 9.37
C PHE A 167 -20.90 -20.07 9.21
N ASN A 168 -21.19 -21.37 9.24
CA ASN A 168 -20.12 -22.37 9.13
C ASN A 168 -19.82 -22.69 7.66
N HIS A 169 -18.85 -21.99 7.09
CA HIS A 169 -18.42 -22.18 5.71
C HIS A 169 -17.87 -23.58 5.45
N ALA A 170 -17.25 -24.22 6.45
CA ALA A 170 -16.68 -25.56 6.28
C ALA A 170 -17.75 -26.63 6.02
N GLN A 171 -18.98 -26.43 6.47
CA GLN A 171 -20.11 -27.34 6.19
C GLN A 171 -20.77 -27.08 4.84
N HIS A 172 -20.42 -26.00 4.15
CA HIS A 172 -21.02 -25.57 2.89
C HIS A 172 -20.02 -25.49 1.73
N VAL A 173 -18.86 -26.16 1.85
CA VAL A 173 -17.80 -26.11 0.84
C VAL A 173 -18.18 -26.67 -0.52
N SER A 174 -19.24 -27.49 -0.60
CA SER A 174 -19.77 -28.03 -1.86
C SER A 174 -20.67 -27.03 -2.62
N MET A 175 -21.07 -25.93 -1.98
CA MET A 175 -21.89 -24.89 -2.59
C MET A 175 -21.04 -23.85 -3.28
N SER A 176 -21.47 -23.37 -4.43
CA SER A 176 -20.84 -22.22 -5.06
C SER A 176 -21.08 -20.95 -4.25
N CYS A 177 -20.05 -20.10 -4.14
CA CYS A 177 -20.18 -18.78 -3.47
C CYS A 177 -21.34 -17.96 -4.04
N LEU A 178 -21.62 -18.10 -5.35
CA LEU A 178 -22.69 -17.39 -6.07
C LEU A 178 -24.10 -17.90 -5.74
N GLN A 179 -24.26 -18.98 -4.96
CA GLN A 179 -25.58 -19.47 -4.54
C GLN A 179 -26.14 -18.69 -3.34
N CYS A 180 -25.27 -18.00 -2.61
CA CYS A 180 -25.65 -17.20 -1.44
C CYS A 180 -25.33 -15.69 -1.60
N HIS A 181 -24.48 -15.35 -2.55
CA HIS A 181 -24.06 -14.01 -2.91
C HIS A 181 -24.41 -13.75 -4.38
#